data_288959fd9b35fd82c6e810ffe2a78e95
#
_entry.id   288959fd9b35fd82c6e810ffe2a78e95
#
_cell.length_a   1.000
_cell.length_b   1.000
_cell.length_c   1.000
_cell.angle_alpha   90.00
_cell.angle_beta   90.00
_cell.angle_gamma   90.00
#
_symmetry.space_group_name_H-M   'P 1'
#
loop_
_entity.id
_entity.type
_entity.pdbx_description
1 polymer ?
#
loop_
_entity_poly.entity_id
_entity_poly.type
_entity_poly.pdbx_seq_one_letter_code
_entity_poly.pdbx_strand_id
1 'polypeptide(L)'
;MALLPNWSAGASTTATPEVDAKTKATFQRLADAVFTDRTNALVDKGRKGKQPLTNGFSGRVALSSDSARTEGKALDRLGDRRDRLAKHGEKYSAADTTVTLNRTRVNGRKAVVAVTETTTLTYKKVRGDEPKTTGFQANHELTFRADQRGNWRLTGIRETGDDQLAVNQPAPPTVDPAPTPTPTPTASASTTAATNTMPSSPRAAITQPAPAAPKNLTGGEYDYKAMAAYAEKHWRDYNPDYPSFDGRGAGGDCTNFVSQALKAGGWKHVPGYVYDYTRWFGNADIQSHSFIGVNEWSWFGLNSQRVTSLANVYQMDVGDVLQVDFDRDGSKDHTMIVTYRSPQGVPYLTYHSTNTYRRSVASIIASYPNAAYYAYRT
;
A
#
# COMPACT_ATOMS: atom_id res chain seq x y z
N MET A 1 60.72 6.69 -34.50
CA MET A 1 59.96 5.92 -33.49
C MET A 1 59.80 6.77 -32.25
N ALA A 2 58.63 7.33 -32.06
CA ALA A 2 58.27 8.14 -30.88
C ALA A 2 57.38 7.31 -29.98
N LEU A 3 57.85 7.06 -28.76
CA LEU A 3 57.12 6.37 -27.72
C LEU A 3 56.14 7.35 -27.04
N LEU A 4 54.85 7.05 -27.13
CA LEU A 4 53.80 7.76 -26.41
C LEU A 4 53.71 7.23 -24.96
N PRO A 5 53.58 8.06 -23.93
CA PRO A 5 53.39 7.61 -22.56
C PRO A 5 51.95 7.13 -22.34
N ASN A 6 51.81 5.93 -21.81
CA ASN A 6 50.56 5.31 -21.43
C ASN A 6 50.08 5.91 -20.09
N TRP A 7 49.08 6.80 -20.13
CA TRP A 7 48.42 7.36 -18.93
C TRP A 7 47.30 6.44 -18.49
N SER A 8 47.58 5.52 -17.56
CA SER A 8 46.57 4.78 -16.84
C SER A 8 45.89 5.74 -15.87
N ALA A 9 44.68 6.22 -16.22
CA ALA A 9 43.81 6.91 -15.29
C ALA A 9 43.28 5.88 -14.28
N GLY A 10 43.93 5.79 -13.12
CA GLY A 10 43.40 5.07 -11.97
C GLY A 10 42.12 5.74 -11.49
N ALA A 11 40.97 5.15 -11.80
CA ALA A 11 39.71 5.51 -11.17
C ALA A 11 39.81 5.14 -9.68
N SER A 12 40.11 6.13 -8.84
CA SER A 12 39.97 6.01 -7.38
C SER A 12 38.48 5.83 -7.09
N THR A 13 38.06 4.59 -6.90
CA THR A 13 36.78 4.31 -6.26
C THR A 13 36.88 4.81 -4.82
N THR A 14 36.42 6.02 -4.56
CA THR A 14 36.18 6.52 -3.20
C THR A 14 35.16 5.59 -2.56
N ALA A 15 35.65 4.62 -1.81
CA ALA A 15 34.80 3.78 -0.97
C ALA A 15 33.99 4.73 -0.06
N THR A 16 32.67 4.68 -0.20
CA THR A 16 31.76 5.41 0.69
C THR A 16 32.11 4.97 2.11
N PRO A 17 32.43 5.89 3.07
CA PRO A 17 32.81 5.48 4.40
C PRO A 17 31.73 4.60 4.98
N GLU A 18 32.11 3.38 5.35
CA GLU A 18 31.18 2.41 5.94
C GLU A 18 30.75 2.91 7.33
N VAL A 19 29.45 3.01 7.53
CA VAL A 19 28.90 3.43 8.83
C VAL A 19 29.16 2.30 9.82
N ASP A 20 29.76 2.61 10.97
CA ASP A 20 30.01 1.62 11.99
C ASP A 20 28.71 0.96 12.52
N ALA A 21 28.84 -0.29 12.99
CA ALA A 21 27.72 -1.10 13.44
C ALA A 21 26.92 -0.44 14.60
N LYS A 22 27.61 0.32 15.46
CA LYS A 22 27.00 1.00 16.60
C LYS A 22 26.09 2.14 16.14
N THR A 23 26.50 2.90 15.13
CA THR A 23 25.70 3.97 14.51
C THR A 23 24.50 3.38 13.80
N LYS A 24 24.66 2.31 12.98
CA LYS A 24 23.55 1.59 12.33
C LYS A 24 22.51 1.10 13.36
N ALA A 25 22.95 0.44 14.42
CA ALA A 25 22.07 -0.03 15.50
C ALA A 25 21.34 1.12 16.20
N THR A 26 21.93 2.30 16.27
CA THR A 26 21.31 3.49 16.85
C THR A 26 20.21 4.04 15.96
N PHE A 27 20.42 4.11 14.64
CA PHE A 27 19.39 4.51 13.67
C PHE A 27 18.20 3.54 13.72
N GLN A 28 18.46 2.24 13.75
CA GLN A 28 17.41 1.22 13.82
C GLN A 28 16.56 1.39 15.09
N ARG A 29 17.18 1.49 16.27
CA ARG A 29 16.44 1.68 17.52
C ARG A 29 15.56 2.93 17.53
N LEU A 30 16.02 4.04 16.94
CA LEU A 30 15.18 5.23 16.87
C LEU A 30 14.01 5.03 15.89
N ALA A 31 14.24 4.38 14.75
CA ALA A 31 13.19 4.03 13.83
C ALA A 31 12.14 3.10 14.48
N ASP A 32 12.58 2.04 15.15
CA ASP A 32 11.70 1.14 15.92
C ASP A 32 10.84 1.92 16.92
N ALA A 33 11.45 2.85 17.68
CA ALA A 33 10.73 3.63 18.68
C ALA A 33 9.67 4.54 18.04
N VAL A 34 9.99 5.24 16.95
CA VAL A 34 9.05 6.14 16.27
C VAL A 34 7.87 5.38 15.68
N PHE A 35 8.11 4.31 14.93
CA PHE A 35 7.03 3.54 14.32
C PHE A 35 6.21 2.76 15.36
N THR A 36 6.84 2.30 16.44
CA THR A 36 6.13 1.72 17.60
C THR A 36 5.19 2.75 18.23
N ASP A 37 5.62 4.00 18.43
CA ASP A 37 4.75 5.06 18.95
C ASP A 37 3.55 5.32 18.02
N ARG A 38 3.78 5.41 16.71
CA ARG A 38 2.72 5.58 15.71
C ARG A 38 1.72 4.42 15.77
N THR A 39 2.19 3.19 15.81
CA THR A 39 1.31 2.02 15.84
C THR A 39 0.56 1.91 17.18
N ASN A 40 1.23 2.21 18.29
CA ASN A 40 0.60 2.24 19.61
C ASN A 40 -0.49 3.32 19.74
N ALA A 41 -0.43 4.40 18.97
CA ALA A 41 -1.49 5.41 18.96
C ALA A 41 -2.82 4.86 18.42
N LEU A 42 -2.78 3.78 17.63
CA LEU A 42 -3.98 3.07 17.11
C LEU A 42 -4.54 2.06 18.11
N VAL A 43 -3.77 1.66 19.15
CA VAL A 43 -4.19 0.66 20.12
C VAL A 43 -5.12 1.29 21.17
N ASP A 44 -6.22 0.59 21.47
CA ASP A 44 -7.17 0.95 22.52
C ASP A 44 -6.59 0.64 23.92
N LYS A 45 -5.64 1.45 24.33
CA LYS A 45 -5.18 1.49 25.73
C LYS A 45 -6.08 2.47 26.43
N GLY A 46 -7.01 1.99 27.28
CA GLY A 46 -7.89 2.87 28.06
C GLY A 46 -7.13 4.11 28.53
N ARG A 47 -7.73 5.29 28.49
CA ARG A 47 -7.16 6.63 28.64
C ARG A 47 -6.13 6.72 29.79
N LYS A 48 -4.90 6.41 29.52
CA LYS A 48 -3.75 6.81 30.32
C LYS A 48 -3.04 7.89 29.53
N GLY A 49 -2.89 9.04 30.10
CA GLY A 49 -2.47 10.33 29.56
C GLY A 49 -1.49 10.31 28.35
N LYS A 50 -1.21 11.46 27.77
CA LYS A 50 -0.23 11.61 26.68
C LYS A 50 1.08 10.96 27.09
N GLN A 51 1.42 9.83 26.47
CA GLN A 51 2.75 9.24 26.64
C GLN A 51 3.76 10.13 25.92
N PRO A 52 4.95 10.37 26.50
CA PRO A 52 5.99 11.10 25.81
C PRO A 52 6.40 10.36 24.53
N LEU A 53 6.73 11.12 23.48
CA LEU A 53 7.28 10.60 22.24
C LEU A 53 8.51 9.73 22.55
N THR A 54 8.59 8.57 21.88
CA THR A 54 9.70 7.62 22.01
C THR A 54 9.95 7.21 23.47
N ASN A 55 8.87 6.89 24.19
CA ASN A 55 8.93 6.54 25.63
C ASN A 55 9.95 5.42 25.89
N GLY A 56 10.94 5.72 26.72
CA GLY A 56 12.03 4.80 27.02
C GLY A 56 13.24 4.88 26.10
N PHE A 57 13.20 5.74 25.06
CA PHE A 57 14.36 5.97 24.23
C PHE A 57 15.33 6.98 24.88
N SER A 58 16.33 6.47 25.60
CA SER A 58 17.45 7.26 26.12
C SER A 58 18.70 6.96 25.29
N GLY A 59 19.30 7.94 24.64
CA GLY A 59 20.50 7.72 23.85
C GLY A 59 21.00 8.96 23.14
N ARG A 60 22.16 8.83 22.47
CA ARG A 60 22.77 9.89 21.66
C ARG A 60 22.01 10.18 20.36
N VAL A 61 20.93 9.47 20.09
CA VAL A 61 20.05 9.71 18.96
C VAL A 61 18.70 10.17 19.49
N ALA A 62 18.17 11.24 18.95
CA ALA A 62 16.90 11.82 19.33
C ALA A 62 16.17 12.37 18.10
N LEU A 63 14.91 12.74 18.27
CA LEU A 63 14.21 13.56 17.30
C LEU A 63 14.78 14.99 17.32
N SER A 64 14.86 15.64 16.15
CA SER A 64 15.01 17.09 16.11
C SER A 64 13.75 17.76 16.66
N SER A 65 13.83 19.00 17.08
CA SER A 65 12.66 19.74 17.60
C SER A 65 11.52 19.82 16.60
N ASP A 66 11.84 19.94 15.32
CA ASP A 66 10.85 19.98 14.23
C ASP A 66 10.22 18.59 13.99
N SER A 67 11.05 17.54 13.96
CA SER A 67 10.57 16.17 13.86
C SER A 67 9.71 15.78 15.07
N ALA A 68 10.08 16.17 16.29
CA ALA A 68 9.29 15.93 17.49
C ALA A 68 7.90 16.58 17.41
N ARG A 69 7.82 17.82 16.88
CA ARG A 69 6.52 18.48 16.65
C ARG A 69 5.70 17.80 15.56
N THR A 70 6.34 17.39 14.47
CA THR A 70 5.67 16.67 13.38
C THR A 70 5.12 15.35 13.85
N GLU A 71 5.92 14.56 14.58
CA GLU A 71 5.47 13.30 15.15
C GLU A 71 4.38 13.47 16.21
N GLY A 72 4.44 14.52 17.04
CA GLY A 72 3.36 14.85 17.97
C GLY A 72 2.03 15.03 17.25
N LYS A 73 2.00 15.81 16.17
CA LYS A 73 0.81 15.98 15.33
C LYS A 73 0.40 14.68 14.63
N ALA A 74 1.37 13.86 14.25
CA ALA A 74 1.12 12.54 13.65
C ALA A 74 0.36 11.64 14.64
N LEU A 75 0.83 11.57 15.88
CA LEU A 75 0.17 10.78 16.93
C LEU A 75 -1.24 11.27 17.25
N ASP A 76 -1.48 12.59 17.26
CA ASP A 76 -2.83 13.15 17.44
C ASP A 76 -3.77 12.67 16.31
N ARG A 77 -3.34 12.76 15.03
CA ARG A 77 -4.12 12.27 13.87
C ARG A 77 -4.39 10.75 13.94
N LEU A 78 -3.43 9.97 14.42
CA LEU A 78 -3.62 8.54 14.60
C LEU A 78 -4.58 8.23 15.76
N GLY A 79 -4.59 9.05 16.81
CA GLY A 79 -5.61 9.01 17.84
C GLY A 79 -7.02 9.27 17.29
N ASP A 80 -7.17 10.28 16.44
CA ASP A 80 -8.45 10.55 15.74
C ASP A 80 -8.86 9.39 14.83
N ARG A 81 -7.89 8.75 14.16
CA ARG A 81 -8.13 7.53 13.35
C ARG A 81 -8.61 6.37 14.21
N ARG A 82 -7.96 6.12 15.36
CA ARG A 82 -8.40 5.12 16.33
C ARG A 82 -9.84 5.36 16.77
N ASP A 83 -10.20 6.62 17.02
CA ASP A 83 -11.56 6.97 17.46
C ASP A 83 -12.59 6.78 16.33
N ARG A 84 -12.20 7.01 15.06
CA ARG A 84 -13.02 6.66 13.90
C ARG A 84 -13.18 5.14 13.74
N LEU A 85 -12.09 4.37 13.89
CA LEU A 85 -12.14 2.89 13.89
C LEU A 85 -13.14 2.38 14.92
N ALA A 86 -13.10 2.94 16.14
CA ALA A 86 -14.01 2.56 17.22
C ALA A 86 -15.50 2.81 16.87
N LYS A 87 -15.80 3.87 16.09
CA LYS A 87 -17.17 4.15 15.59
C LYS A 87 -17.64 3.10 14.57
N HIS A 88 -16.73 2.48 13.83
CA HIS A 88 -17.00 1.37 12.93
C HIS A 88 -16.95 -0.01 13.64
N GLY A 89 -16.86 -0.03 14.97
CA GLY A 89 -16.84 -1.27 15.76
C GLY A 89 -15.47 -1.96 15.79
N GLU A 90 -14.43 -1.36 15.22
CA GLU A 90 -13.08 -1.92 15.15
C GLU A 90 -12.13 -1.31 16.17
N LYS A 91 -11.42 -2.15 16.90
CA LYS A 91 -10.43 -1.75 17.90
C LYS A 91 -9.26 -2.72 17.93
N TYR A 92 -8.07 -2.19 18.16
CA TYR A 92 -6.87 -3.00 18.37
C TYR A 92 -6.51 -3.08 19.85
N SER A 93 -6.15 -4.29 20.33
CA SER A 93 -5.72 -4.54 21.70
C SER A 93 -4.20 -4.50 21.87
N ALA A 94 -3.47 -4.80 20.81
CA ALA A 94 -2.01 -4.83 20.80
C ALA A 94 -1.48 -4.48 19.40
N ALA A 95 -0.22 -4.06 19.38
CA ALA A 95 0.54 -3.84 18.17
C ALA A 95 1.97 -4.36 18.40
N ASP A 96 2.54 -4.94 17.35
CA ASP A 96 3.94 -5.33 17.28
C ASP A 96 4.54 -4.73 16.03
N THR A 97 5.61 -3.95 16.17
CA THR A 97 6.28 -3.25 15.08
C THR A 97 7.77 -3.53 15.15
N THR A 98 8.33 -3.94 14.04
CA THR A 98 9.76 -4.13 13.85
C THR A 98 10.24 -3.36 12.64
N VAL A 99 11.49 -2.86 12.70
CA VAL A 99 12.11 -2.13 11.60
C VAL A 99 13.40 -2.82 11.18
N THR A 100 13.52 -3.09 9.89
CA THR A 100 14.75 -3.62 9.29
C THR A 100 15.48 -2.51 8.54
N LEU A 101 16.76 -2.35 8.81
CA LEU A 101 17.65 -1.48 8.03
C LEU A 101 18.03 -2.15 6.72
N ASN A 102 17.65 -1.52 5.60
CA ASN A 102 17.98 -2.04 4.26
C ASN A 102 19.27 -1.41 3.73
N ARG A 103 19.40 -0.10 3.87
CA ARG A 103 20.54 0.65 3.33
C ARG A 103 20.82 1.90 4.16
N THR A 104 22.09 2.18 4.40
CA THR A 104 22.54 3.40 5.06
C THR A 104 23.56 4.11 4.19
N ARG A 105 23.37 5.39 3.95
CA ARG A 105 24.32 6.28 3.28
C ARG A 105 24.66 7.42 4.21
N VAL A 106 25.95 7.65 4.47
CA VAL A 106 26.41 8.76 5.29
C VAL A 106 27.33 9.65 4.45
N ASN A 107 27.07 10.95 4.51
CA ASN A 107 27.90 11.97 3.91
C ASN A 107 28.16 13.08 4.94
N GLY A 108 29.35 13.07 5.53
CA GLY A 108 29.70 13.95 6.63
C GLY A 108 28.75 13.80 7.81
N ARG A 109 28.02 14.86 8.14
CA ARG A 109 27.04 14.86 9.24
C ARG A 109 25.60 14.62 8.80
N LYS A 110 25.38 14.12 7.60
CA LYS A 110 24.05 13.70 7.11
C LYS A 110 24.03 12.21 6.88
N ALA A 111 22.94 11.56 7.23
CA ALA A 111 22.69 10.16 6.88
C ALA A 111 21.29 10.02 6.30
N VAL A 112 21.19 9.16 5.29
CA VAL A 112 19.92 8.70 4.69
C VAL A 112 19.85 7.20 4.87
N VAL A 113 18.77 6.74 5.48
CA VAL A 113 18.58 5.35 5.90
C VAL A 113 17.28 4.85 5.31
N ALA A 114 17.36 3.85 4.43
CA ALA A 114 16.20 3.13 3.94
C ALA A 114 15.87 2.00 4.92
N VAL A 115 14.62 1.92 5.32
CA VAL A 115 14.12 0.91 6.25
C VAL A 115 12.83 0.30 5.75
N THR A 116 12.57 -0.95 6.17
CA THR A 116 11.27 -1.61 6.04
C THR A 116 10.65 -1.74 7.43
N GLU A 117 9.48 -1.16 7.60
CA GLU A 117 8.60 -1.38 8.75
C GLU A 117 7.75 -2.63 8.51
N THR A 118 7.68 -3.52 9.49
CA THR A 118 6.75 -4.64 9.52
C THR A 118 5.92 -4.54 10.79
N THR A 119 4.61 -4.40 10.64
CA THR A 119 3.69 -4.18 11.76
C THR A 119 2.58 -5.22 11.74
N THR A 120 2.26 -5.76 12.91
CA THR A 120 1.09 -6.60 13.18
C THR A 120 0.21 -5.91 14.22
N LEU A 121 -1.09 -5.77 13.92
CA LEU A 121 -2.11 -5.25 14.83
C LEU A 121 -3.03 -6.38 15.24
N THR A 122 -3.28 -6.53 16.54
CA THR A 122 -4.19 -7.54 17.10
C THR A 122 -5.55 -6.92 17.35
N TYR A 123 -6.60 -7.50 16.76
CA TYR A 123 -7.98 -7.07 17.00
C TYR A 123 -8.40 -7.31 18.45
N LYS A 124 -9.10 -6.35 19.04
CA LYS A 124 -9.56 -6.44 20.43
C LYS A 124 -10.73 -7.40 20.58
N LYS A 125 -11.59 -7.51 19.58
CA LYS A 125 -12.72 -8.42 19.53
C LYS A 125 -12.65 -9.23 18.26
N VAL A 126 -12.74 -10.53 18.39
CA VAL A 126 -12.80 -11.50 17.32
C VAL A 126 -14.03 -12.33 17.55
N ARG A 127 -14.88 -12.50 16.54
CA ARG A 127 -16.11 -13.28 16.59
C ARG A 127 -16.00 -14.47 15.63
N GLY A 128 -16.12 -15.69 16.16
CA GLY A 128 -15.98 -16.89 15.34
C GLY A 128 -14.61 -16.93 14.66
N ASP A 129 -14.62 -17.13 13.35
CA ASP A 129 -13.42 -17.28 12.52
C ASP A 129 -12.85 -15.96 12.02
N GLU A 130 -13.28 -14.80 12.57
CA GLU A 130 -12.69 -13.51 12.18
C GLU A 130 -11.16 -13.50 12.35
N PRO A 131 -10.43 -12.77 11.47
CA PRO A 131 -8.98 -12.63 11.62
C PRO A 131 -8.63 -12.10 13.01
N LYS A 132 -7.68 -12.75 13.66
CA LYS A 132 -7.16 -12.28 14.96
C LYS A 132 -6.26 -11.07 14.81
N THR A 133 -5.64 -10.93 13.64
CA THR A 133 -4.65 -9.89 13.35
C THR A 133 -4.84 -9.35 11.94
N THR A 134 -4.36 -8.14 11.72
CA THR A 134 -4.01 -7.59 10.42
C THR A 134 -2.55 -7.17 10.43
N GLY A 135 -1.91 -7.10 9.29
CA GLY A 135 -0.50 -6.72 9.21
C GLY A 135 -0.18 -5.95 7.94
N PHE A 136 0.91 -5.20 7.98
CA PHE A 136 1.43 -4.54 6.80
C PHE A 136 2.96 -4.48 6.84
N GLN A 137 3.54 -4.26 5.66
CA GLN A 137 4.93 -3.96 5.46
C GLN A 137 5.03 -2.71 4.59
N ALA A 138 5.81 -1.72 5.06
CA ALA A 138 5.98 -0.43 4.39
C ALA A 138 7.45 0.00 4.37
N ASN A 139 7.86 0.68 3.30
CA ASN A 139 9.22 1.16 3.12
C ASN A 139 9.31 2.67 3.41
N HIS A 140 10.36 3.05 4.13
CA HIS A 140 10.57 4.45 4.50
C HIS A 140 12.01 4.88 4.26
N GLU A 141 12.18 6.16 3.99
CA GLU A 141 13.49 6.82 4.00
C GLU A 141 13.57 7.77 5.18
N LEU A 142 14.54 7.51 6.06
CA LEU A 142 14.80 8.31 7.24
C LEU A 142 16.00 9.22 7.00
N THR A 143 15.88 10.50 7.30
CA THR A 143 16.98 11.46 7.22
C THR A 143 17.47 11.80 8.62
N PHE A 144 18.78 11.66 8.83
CA PHE A 144 19.45 12.02 10.08
C PHE A 144 20.47 13.11 9.88
N ARG A 145 20.70 13.88 10.94
CA ARG A 145 21.78 14.88 10.99
C ARG A 145 22.52 14.78 12.33
N ALA A 146 23.86 14.74 12.28
CA ALA A 146 24.70 14.79 13.46
C ALA A 146 24.98 16.25 13.88
N ASP A 147 24.97 16.51 15.20
CA ASP A 147 25.46 17.76 15.77
C ASP A 147 27.02 17.82 15.78
N GLN A 148 27.60 18.91 16.29
CA GLN A 148 29.06 19.08 16.37
C GLN A 148 29.73 18.04 17.28
N ARG A 149 28.98 17.43 18.19
CA ARG A 149 29.46 16.40 19.12
C ARG A 149 29.25 14.96 18.58
N GLY A 150 28.78 14.82 17.35
CA GLY A 150 28.50 13.54 16.72
C GLY A 150 27.20 12.87 17.19
N ASN A 151 26.29 13.59 17.87
CA ASN A 151 24.99 13.04 18.24
C ASN A 151 24.02 13.15 17.08
N TRP A 152 23.49 12.03 16.62
CA TRP A 152 22.55 11.95 15.52
C TRP A 152 21.13 12.32 15.92
N ARG A 153 20.42 13.06 15.08
CA ARG A 153 19.01 13.41 15.24
C ARG A 153 18.24 13.04 13.97
N LEU A 154 17.08 12.42 14.14
CA LEU A 154 16.13 12.21 13.05
C LEU A 154 15.53 13.56 12.65
N THR A 155 15.63 13.92 11.39
CA THR A 155 15.19 15.21 10.84
C THR A 155 14.06 15.08 9.83
N GLY A 156 13.75 13.84 9.38
CA GLY A 156 12.64 13.59 8.45
C GLY A 156 12.37 12.12 8.28
N ILE A 157 11.12 11.83 8.01
CA ILE A 157 10.59 10.52 7.60
C ILE A 157 9.83 10.75 6.31
N ARG A 158 10.13 9.95 5.30
CA ARG A 158 9.44 9.97 4.02
C ARG A 158 9.09 8.53 3.65
N GLU A 159 7.86 8.31 3.28
CA GLU A 159 7.40 7.08 2.66
C GLU A 159 8.02 6.97 1.25
N THR A 160 8.42 5.77 0.86
CA THR A 160 9.02 5.51 -0.46
C THR A 160 8.05 4.72 -1.33
N GLY A 161 7.84 5.21 -2.54
CA GLY A 161 6.93 4.56 -3.48
C GLY A 161 5.47 4.66 -3.04
N ASP A 162 4.74 3.59 -3.24
CA ASP A 162 3.30 3.51 -2.99
C ASP A 162 2.97 3.10 -1.54
N ASP A 163 3.95 3.13 -0.63
CA ASP A 163 3.82 2.69 0.78
C ASP A 163 3.04 3.67 1.69
N GLN A 164 2.25 4.56 1.08
CA GLN A 164 1.49 5.60 1.79
C GLN A 164 0.19 5.09 2.44
N LEU A 165 -0.16 3.82 2.22
CA LEU A 165 -1.44 3.26 2.65
C LEU A 165 -1.39 2.54 3.99
N ALA A 166 -0.23 2.47 4.66
CA ALA A 166 -0.13 1.85 5.97
C ALA A 166 -1.11 2.50 6.97
N VAL A 167 -1.75 1.67 7.80
CA VAL A 167 -2.78 2.14 8.72
C VAL A 167 -2.24 3.14 9.75
N ASN A 168 -0.94 3.13 10.03
CA ASN A 168 -0.25 4.07 10.92
C ASN A 168 0.38 5.27 10.22
N GLN A 169 0.10 5.49 8.93
CA GLN A 169 0.52 6.70 8.23
C GLN A 169 -0.35 7.88 8.63
N PRO A 170 0.24 8.97 9.14
CA PRO A 170 -0.52 10.10 9.66
C PRO A 170 -1.08 11.04 8.58
N ALA A 171 -0.48 11.05 7.38
CA ALA A 171 -0.93 11.83 6.24
C ALA A 171 -1.83 11.00 5.32
N PRO A 172 -2.79 11.62 4.60
CA PRO A 172 -3.40 10.96 3.46
C PRO A 172 -2.35 10.69 2.38
N PRO A 173 -2.55 9.69 1.51
CA PRO A 173 -1.65 9.46 0.39
C PRO A 173 -1.59 10.73 -0.47
N THR A 174 -0.38 11.07 -0.94
CA THR A 174 -0.22 12.02 -2.03
C THR A 174 -0.44 11.24 -3.32
N VAL A 175 -1.49 11.57 -4.02
CA VAL A 175 -1.72 11.01 -5.35
C VAL A 175 -0.82 11.78 -6.31
N ASP A 176 0.09 11.08 -6.97
CA ASP A 176 0.76 11.69 -8.12
C ASP A 176 -0.31 11.94 -9.18
N PRO A 177 -0.39 13.14 -9.78
CA PRO A 177 -1.33 13.38 -10.86
C PRO A 177 -1.12 12.29 -11.93
N ALA A 178 -2.20 11.61 -12.29
CA ALA A 178 -2.16 10.58 -13.30
C ALA A 178 -1.39 11.10 -14.51
N PRO A 179 -0.46 10.34 -15.11
CA PRO A 179 0.27 10.80 -16.27
C PRO A 179 -0.77 11.21 -17.32
N THR A 180 -0.75 12.51 -17.68
CA THR A 180 -1.64 13.04 -18.72
C THR A 180 -1.49 12.14 -19.93
N PRO A 181 -2.56 11.52 -20.44
CA PRO A 181 -2.44 10.63 -21.57
C PRO A 181 -1.80 11.41 -22.71
N THR A 182 -0.60 10.99 -23.13
CA THR A 182 0.08 11.58 -24.27
C THR A 182 -0.86 11.41 -25.47
N PRO A 183 -1.26 12.50 -26.15
CA PRO A 183 -2.16 12.38 -27.28
C PRO A 183 -1.52 11.47 -28.32
N THR A 184 -2.13 10.32 -28.55
CA THR A 184 -1.75 9.41 -29.63
C THR A 184 -1.81 10.17 -30.93
N PRO A 185 -0.79 10.13 -31.80
CA PRO A 185 -0.85 10.81 -33.11
C PRO A 185 -2.06 10.31 -33.85
N THR A 186 -2.93 11.25 -34.22
CA THR A 186 -4.18 11.03 -34.94
C THR A 186 -3.86 10.50 -36.33
N ALA A 187 -4.05 9.20 -36.54
CA ALA A 187 -4.24 8.69 -37.89
C ALA A 187 -5.65 9.09 -38.35
N SER A 188 -5.74 10.03 -39.30
CA SER A 188 -6.99 10.40 -39.95
C SER A 188 -7.62 9.18 -40.60
N ALA A 189 -8.70 8.68 -40.04
CA ALA A 189 -9.66 7.84 -40.71
C ALA A 189 -11.06 8.31 -40.32
N SER A 190 -11.71 8.99 -41.29
CA SER A 190 -13.15 9.30 -41.22
C SER A 190 -13.91 7.99 -41.11
N THR A 191 -14.59 7.77 -40.01
CA THR A 191 -15.84 7.01 -39.94
C THR A 191 -16.55 7.36 -38.63
N THR A 192 -17.84 7.64 -38.72
CA THR A 192 -18.85 7.86 -37.67
C THR A 192 -18.40 7.51 -36.25
N ALA A 193 -18.15 8.56 -35.48
CA ALA A 193 -17.79 8.45 -34.06
C ALA A 193 -18.96 7.91 -33.24
N ALA A 194 -18.95 6.61 -32.94
CA ALA A 194 -19.51 6.14 -31.70
C ALA A 194 -18.65 6.76 -30.62
N THR A 195 -19.22 7.58 -29.75
CA THR A 195 -18.59 8.09 -28.54
C THR A 195 -18.25 6.87 -27.67
N ASN A 196 -17.02 6.36 -27.76
CA ASN A 196 -16.48 5.31 -26.90
C ASN A 196 -16.28 5.93 -25.51
N THR A 197 -17.37 6.15 -24.78
CA THR A 197 -17.31 6.44 -23.34
C THR A 197 -16.79 5.21 -22.63
N MET A 198 -15.67 5.35 -21.92
CA MET A 198 -15.12 4.27 -21.10
C MET A 198 -16.17 3.77 -20.11
N PRO A 199 -16.30 2.44 -19.88
CA PRO A 199 -17.23 1.92 -18.91
C PRO A 199 -16.98 2.52 -17.52
N SER A 200 -18.02 3.04 -16.87
CA SER A 200 -17.92 3.64 -15.55
C SER A 200 -18.75 2.88 -14.52
N SER A 201 -18.28 2.87 -13.30
CA SER A 201 -18.98 2.31 -12.15
C SER A 201 -19.49 3.44 -11.26
N PRO A 202 -20.70 3.33 -10.68
CA PRO A 202 -21.13 4.24 -9.63
C PRO A 202 -20.29 4.08 -8.38
N ARG A 203 -20.17 5.16 -7.60
CA ARG A 203 -19.53 5.12 -6.27
C ARG A 203 -20.34 4.23 -5.33
N ALA A 204 -19.66 3.34 -4.61
CA ALA A 204 -20.30 2.50 -3.61
C ALA A 204 -20.50 3.26 -2.29
N ALA A 205 -21.60 3.02 -1.61
CA ALA A 205 -21.83 3.51 -0.26
C ALA A 205 -20.85 2.85 0.73
N ILE A 206 -20.52 3.58 1.79
CA ILE A 206 -19.56 3.15 2.83
C ILE A 206 -20.24 2.90 4.19
N THR A 207 -21.54 2.88 4.22
CA THR A 207 -22.34 2.62 5.42
C THR A 207 -22.64 1.13 5.54
N GLN A 208 -22.39 0.57 6.70
CA GLN A 208 -22.63 -0.87 6.94
C GLN A 208 -24.14 -1.16 6.92
N PRO A 209 -24.64 -1.87 5.88
CA PRO A 209 -26.01 -2.38 5.87
C PRO A 209 -26.12 -3.66 6.71
N ALA A 210 -27.33 -4.20 6.83
CA ALA A 210 -27.50 -5.57 7.29
C ALA A 210 -26.68 -6.53 6.41
N PRO A 211 -26.06 -7.60 6.96
CA PRO A 211 -25.22 -8.51 6.19
C PRO A 211 -25.98 -9.06 4.98
N ALA A 212 -25.43 -8.87 3.78
CA ALA A 212 -25.95 -9.52 2.58
C ALA A 212 -25.72 -11.04 2.68
N ALA A 213 -26.50 -11.82 1.95
CA ALA A 213 -26.24 -13.25 1.80
C ALA A 213 -24.82 -13.47 1.29
N PRO A 214 -24.05 -14.41 1.87
CA PRO A 214 -22.70 -14.70 1.42
C PRO A 214 -22.73 -15.19 -0.03
N LYS A 215 -21.66 -14.85 -0.78
CA LYS A 215 -21.42 -15.34 -2.14
C LYS A 215 -21.24 -16.85 -2.11
N ASN A 216 -21.73 -17.52 -3.13
CA ASN A 216 -21.40 -18.94 -3.32
C ASN A 216 -19.94 -19.05 -3.74
N LEU A 217 -19.08 -19.57 -2.87
CA LEU A 217 -17.64 -19.71 -3.12
C LEU A 217 -17.30 -21.06 -3.78
N THR A 218 -18.31 -21.93 -4.00
CA THR A 218 -18.13 -23.24 -4.62
C THR A 218 -19.20 -23.45 -5.70
N GLY A 219 -18.77 -23.82 -6.90
CA GLY A 219 -19.71 -24.08 -8.01
C GLY A 219 -20.01 -22.88 -8.90
N GLY A 220 -19.30 -21.73 -8.70
CA GLY A 220 -19.28 -20.61 -9.65
C GLY A 220 -18.29 -20.84 -10.79
N GLU A 221 -18.22 -19.87 -11.70
CA GLU A 221 -17.26 -19.88 -12.82
C GLU A 221 -15.79 -19.81 -12.33
N TYR A 222 -15.57 -19.20 -11.15
CA TYR A 222 -14.25 -18.93 -10.61
C TYR A 222 -14.03 -19.59 -9.24
N ASP A 223 -12.78 -19.96 -8.97
CA ASP A 223 -12.35 -20.45 -7.65
C ASP A 223 -11.91 -19.26 -6.75
N TYR A 224 -12.87 -18.72 -6.03
CA TYR A 224 -12.64 -17.58 -5.11
C TYR A 224 -11.71 -17.94 -3.96
N LYS A 225 -11.66 -19.21 -3.54
CA LYS A 225 -10.72 -19.66 -2.51
C LYS A 225 -9.29 -19.67 -3.02
N ALA A 226 -9.09 -20.06 -4.28
CA ALA A 226 -7.77 -19.97 -4.92
C ALA A 226 -7.32 -18.52 -5.07
N MET A 227 -8.23 -17.57 -5.40
CA MET A 227 -7.92 -16.14 -5.43
C MET A 227 -7.41 -15.65 -4.07
N ALA A 228 -8.15 -15.95 -3.00
CA ALA A 228 -7.78 -15.56 -1.64
C ALA A 228 -6.45 -16.19 -1.20
N ALA A 229 -6.30 -17.50 -1.43
CA ALA A 229 -5.09 -18.23 -1.07
C ALA A 229 -3.84 -17.68 -1.79
N TYR A 230 -3.97 -17.32 -3.08
CA TYR A 230 -2.92 -16.68 -3.84
C TYR A 230 -2.52 -15.33 -3.22
N ALA A 231 -3.51 -14.46 -2.99
CA ALA A 231 -3.26 -13.15 -2.43
C ALA A 231 -2.64 -13.22 -1.02
N GLU A 232 -3.13 -14.13 -0.16
CA GLU A 232 -2.59 -14.31 1.18
C GLU A 232 -1.19 -14.94 1.21
N LYS A 233 -0.83 -15.74 0.21
CA LYS A 233 0.52 -16.27 0.05
C LYS A 233 1.51 -15.19 -0.38
N HIS A 234 1.09 -14.34 -1.32
CA HIS A 234 1.98 -13.43 -2.01
C HIS A 234 1.89 -11.96 -1.55
N TRP A 235 1.17 -11.66 -0.47
CA TRP A 235 0.99 -10.27 -0.01
C TRP A 235 2.28 -9.52 0.33
N ARG A 236 3.37 -10.22 0.64
CA ARG A 236 4.72 -9.66 0.88
C ARG A 236 5.83 -10.40 0.16
N ASP A 237 5.60 -11.68 -0.16
CA ASP A 237 6.55 -12.54 -0.87
C ASP A 237 6.13 -12.60 -2.34
N TYR A 238 6.53 -11.58 -3.11
CA TYR A 238 6.12 -11.37 -4.50
C TYR A 238 6.39 -12.61 -5.36
N ASN A 239 5.42 -12.95 -6.21
CA ASN A 239 5.57 -14.07 -7.13
C ASN A 239 6.61 -13.73 -8.21
N PRO A 240 7.73 -14.47 -8.31
CA PRO A 240 8.80 -14.18 -9.27
C PRO A 240 8.38 -14.40 -10.74
N ASP A 241 7.25 -15.07 -11.00
CA ASP A 241 6.70 -15.25 -12.35
C ASP A 241 6.10 -13.97 -12.94
N TYR A 242 6.08 -12.88 -12.16
CA TYR A 242 5.57 -11.57 -12.58
C TYR A 242 6.55 -10.46 -12.19
N PRO A 243 6.63 -9.36 -12.98
CA PRO A 243 7.41 -8.20 -12.58
C PRO A 243 6.74 -7.52 -11.39
N SER A 244 7.55 -6.93 -10.49
CA SER A 244 7.04 -5.98 -9.49
C SER A 244 7.08 -4.57 -10.06
N PHE A 245 6.03 -3.80 -9.82
CA PHE A 245 5.91 -2.39 -10.20
C PHE A 245 6.16 -1.44 -9.03
N ASP A 246 6.49 -1.94 -7.84
CA ASP A 246 6.84 -1.11 -6.70
C ASP A 246 8.02 -0.19 -6.98
N GLY A 247 7.87 1.09 -6.59
CA GLY A 247 8.94 2.08 -6.68
C GLY A 247 9.35 2.50 -8.09
N ARG A 248 8.63 2.11 -9.13
CA ARG A 248 8.95 2.44 -10.53
C ARG A 248 8.21 3.65 -11.07
N GLY A 249 7.42 4.37 -10.25
CA GLY A 249 6.63 5.52 -10.69
C GLY A 249 5.54 5.18 -11.72
N ALA A 250 5.11 3.92 -11.75
CA ALA A 250 4.13 3.38 -12.69
C ALA A 250 2.77 3.12 -12.03
N GLY A 251 2.48 3.77 -10.90
CA GLY A 251 1.22 3.61 -10.18
C GLY A 251 1.17 2.41 -9.24
N GLY A 252 2.32 1.77 -8.97
CA GLY A 252 2.44 0.68 -8.00
C GLY A 252 2.01 -0.69 -8.49
N ASP A 253 2.14 -1.69 -7.61
CA ASP A 253 1.91 -3.11 -7.91
C ASP A 253 0.48 -3.58 -7.56
N CYS A 254 -0.39 -2.70 -7.09
CA CYS A 254 -1.70 -3.06 -6.54
C CYS A 254 -2.60 -3.82 -7.53
N THR A 255 -2.75 -3.32 -8.75
CA THR A 255 -3.61 -3.95 -9.77
C THR A 255 -2.95 -5.18 -10.39
N ASN A 256 -1.62 -5.17 -10.60
CA ASN A 256 -0.85 -6.33 -11.00
C ASN A 256 -1.08 -7.50 -10.05
N PHE A 257 -0.96 -7.27 -8.75
CA PHE A 257 -1.20 -8.26 -7.71
C PHE A 257 -2.63 -8.82 -7.72
N VAL A 258 -3.64 -7.94 -7.80
CA VAL A 258 -5.04 -8.35 -7.87
C VAL A 258 -5.31 -9.17 -9.14
N SER A 259 -4.75 -8.77 -10.28
CA SER A 259 -4.88 -9.51 -11.54
C SER A 259 -4.27 -10.91 -11.46
N GLN A 260 -3.12 -11.06 -10.79
CA GLN A 260 -2.52 -12.37 -10.54
C GLN A 260 -3.42 -13.27 -9.69
N ALA A 261 -4.04 -12.71 -8.63
CA ALA A 261 -4.98 -13.45 -7.79
C ALA A 261 -6.22 -13.89 -8.58
N LEU A 262 -6.80 -13.00 -9.40
CA LEU A 262 -7.94 -13.33 -10.28
C LEU A 262 -7.57 -14.44 -11.28
N LYS A 263 -6.36 -14.39 -11.85
CA LYS A 263 -5.85 -15.45 -12.73
C LYS A 263 -5.72 -16.78 -12.00
N ALA A 264 -5.22 -16.78 -10.77
CA ALA A 264 -5.11 -17.98 -9.94
C ALA A 264 -6.49 -18.59 -9.66
N GLY A 265 -7.55 -17.79 -9.55
CA GLY A 265 -8.94 -18.22 -9.43
C GLY A 265 -9.64 -18.57 -10.75
N GLY A 266 -8.91 -18.59 -11.86
CA GLY A 266 -9.45 -19.10 -13.13
C GLY A 266 -9.84 -18.05 -14.16
N TRP A 267 -9.62 -16.76 -13.93
CA TRP A 267 -9.77 -15.75 -14.98
C TRP A 267 -8.86 -16.08 -16.16
N LYS A 268 -9.44 -16.14 -17.36
CA LYS A 268 -8.70 -16.48 -18.59
C LYS A 268 -8.11 -15.23 -19.22
N HIS A 269 -6.88 -15.33 -19.70
CA HIS A 269 -6.26 -14.27 -20.47
C HIS A 269 -7.10 -13.96 -21.73
N VAL A 270 -7.16 -12.69 -22.11
CA VAL A 270 -7.66 -12.17 -23.36
C VAL A 270 -6.50 -11.45 -24.05
N PRO A 271 -5.65 -12.14 -24.81
CA PRO A 271 -4.44 -11.57 -25.39
C PRO A 271 -4.77 -10.56 -26.50
N GLY A 272 -3.83 -9.66 -26.77
CA GLY A 272 -3.96 -8.65 -27.82
C GLY A 272 -2.99 -7.50 -27.64
N TYR A 273 -3.38 -6.30 -28.09
CA TYR A 273 -2.55 -5.10 -27.95
C TYR A 273 -2.53 -4.62 -26.49
N VAL A 274 -1.37 -4.30 -25.96
CA VAL A 274 -1.18 -4.00 -24.53
C VAL A 274 -1.94 -2.77 -24.03
N TYR A 275 -2.21 -1.78 -24.90
CA TYR A 275 -2.96 -0.57 -24.57
C TYR A 275 -4.46 -0.68 -24.86
N ASP A 276 -4.93 -1.83 -25.42
CA ASP A 276 -6.35 -2.07 -25.62
C ASP A 276 -6.96 -2.56 -24.29
N TYR A 277 -7.76 -1.73 -23.64
CA TYR A 277 -8.38 -2.06 -22.36
C TYR A 277 -9.37 -3.23 -22.45
N THR A 278 -9.79 -3.65 -23.65
CA THR A 278 -10.60 -4.87 -23.85
C THR A 278 -9.78 -6.16 -23.80
N ARG A 279 -8.46 -6.05 -23.61
CA ARG A 279 -7.50 -7.13 -23.49
C ARG A 279 -6.97 -7.20 -22.08
N TRP A 280 -6.88 -8.42 -21.53
CA TRP A 280 -6.41 -8.62 -20.17
C TRP A 280 -5.49 -9.87 -20.13
N PHE A 281 -4.21 -9.64 -19.97
CA PHE A 281 -3.19 -10.69 -19.89
C PHE A 281 -1.93 -10.17 -19.22
N GLY A 282 -1.17 -11.08 -18.61
CA GLY A 282 0.10 -10.76 -17.97
C GLY A 282 0.91 -12.01 -17.64
N ASN A 283 2.25 -11.89 -17.80
CA ASN A 283 3.25 -12.87 -17.41
C ASN A 283 4.56 -12.14 -17.03
N ALA A 284 5.69 -12.86 -16.91
CA ALA A 284 6.98 -12.27 -16.57
C ALA A 284 7.45 -11.17 -17.56
N ASP A 285 7.14 -11.33 -18.86
CA ASP A 285 7.72 -10.53 -19.92
C ASP A 285 6.83 -9.37 -20.37
N ILE A 286 5.50 -9.58 -20.40
CA ILE A 286 4.55 -8.63 -20.94
C ILE A 286 3.22 -8.63 -20.18
N GLN A 287 2.67 -7.44 -19.95
CA GLN A 287 1.37 -7.22 -19.33
C GLN A 287 0.57 -6.20 -20.15
N SER A 288 -0.75 -6.42 -20.26
CA SER A 288 -1.66 -5.40 -20.79
C SER A 288 -1.91 -4.32 -19.72
N HIS A 289 -2.24 -3.11 -20.16
CA HIS A 289 -2.59 -2.02 -19.24
C HIS A 289 -3.77 -2.40 -18.34
N SER A 290 -4.75 -3.15 -18.82
CA SER A 290 -5.86 -3.64 -17.99
C SER A 290 -5.45 -4.73 -16.97
N PHE A 291 -4.25 -5.32 -17.10
CA PHE A 291 -3.71 -6.22 -16.09
C PHE A 291 -3.03 -5.46 -14.94
N ILE A 292 -2.45 -4.28 -15.22
CA ILE A 292 -1.63 -3.53 -14.27
C ILE A 292 -2.18 -2.15 -13.88
N GLY A 293 -3.04 -1.55 -14.71
CA GLY A 293 -3.59 -0.22 -14.51
C GLY A 293 -4.92 -0.25 -13.78
N VAL A 294 -5.10 0.65 -12.81
CA VAL A 294 -6.27 0.69 -11.94
C VAL A 294 -7.56 0.94 -12.72
N ASN A 295 -7.58 1.99 -13.55
CA ASN A 295 -8.76 2.36 -14.32
C ASN A 295 -9.02 1.36 -15.46
N GLU A 296 -7.99 0.96 -16.17
CA GLU A 296 -8.06 0.03 -17.29
C GLU A 296 -8.58 -1.35 -16.85
N TRP A 297 -8.21 -1.81 -15.65
CA TRP A 297 -8.75 -3.03 -15.07
C TRP A 297 -10.27 -2.95 -14.92
N SER A 298 -10.79 -1.84 -14.39
CA SER A 298 -12.23 -1.67 -14.20
C SER A 298 -12.97 -1.55 -15.54
N TRP A 299 -12.39 -0.90 -16.54
CA TRP A 299 -12.94 -0.82 -17.88
C TRP A 299 -13.03 -2.19 -18.53
N PHE A 300 -11.95 -2.99 -18.43
CA PHE A 300 -11.95 -4.37 -18.90
C PHE A 300 -13.03 -5.19 -18.20
N GLY A 301 -13.04 -5.18 -16.87
CA GLY A 301 -13.95 -5.99 -16.07
C GLY A 301 -15.41 -5.72 -16.37
N LEU A 302 -15.80 -4.43 -16.47
CA LEU A 302 -17.15 -4.01 -16.80
C LEU A 302 -17.51 -4.31 -18.26
N ASN A 303 -16.62 -4.03 -19.22
CA ASN A 303 -16.85 -4.26 -20.63
C ASN A 303 -16.98 -5.76 -20.95
N SER A 304 -16.16 -6.60 -20.33
CA SER A 304 -16.18 -8.04 -20.50
C SER A 304 -17.27 -8.75 -19.68
N GLN A 305 -18.03 -8.00 -18.88
CA GLN A 305 -19.04 -8.51 -17.94
C GLN A 305 -18.51 -9.50 -16.90
N ARG A 306 -17.19 -9.50 -16.68
CA ARG A 306 -16.56 -10.32 -15.63
C ARG A 306 -16.77 -9.74 -14.22
N VAL A 307 -17.13 -8.47 -14.15
CA VAL A 307 -17.51 -7.84 -12.89
C VAL A 307 -18.80 -7.04 -13.05
N THR A 308 -19.50 -6.91 -11.92
CA THR A 308 -20.64 -6.00 -11.76
C THR A 308 -20.42 -5.05 -10.59
N SER A 309 -20.92 -3.83 -10.71
CA SER A 309 -20.79 -2.84 -9.64
C SER A 309 -21.66 -3.18 -8.44
N LEU A 310 -21.11 -3.05 -7.24
CA LEU A 310 -21.85 -3.19 -5.98
C LEU A 310 -22.22 -1.81 -5.43
N ALA A 311 -23.43 -1.68 -4.93
CA ALA A 311 -23.94 -0.41 -4.40
C ALA A 311 -23.32 -0.02 -3.05
N ASN A 312 -22.69 -0.97 -2.34
CA ASN A 312 -22.11 -0.76 -1.02
C ASN A 312 -20.89 -1.65 -0.81
N VAL A 313 -19.82 -1.11 -0.21
CA VAL A 313 -18.58 -1.84 0.02
C VAL A 313 -18.75 -3.06 0.96
N TYR A 314 -19.74 -3.05 1.85
CA TYR A 314 -20.05 -4.21 2.72
C TYR A 314 -20.78 -5.36 2.01
N GLN A 315 -21.16 -5.17 0.74
CA GLN A 315 -21.70 -6.27 -0.08
C GLN A 315 -20.60 -7.18 -0.65
N MET A 316 -19.34 -6.73 -0.61
CA MET A 316 -18.23 -7.53 -1.13
C MET A 316 -18.04 -8.84 -0.35
N ASP A 317 -17.59 -9.85 -1.07
CA ASP A 317 -17.24 -11.18 -0.54
C ASP A 317 -15.90 -11.63 -1.13
N VAL A 318 -15.41 -12.80 -0.72
CA VAL A 318 -14.12 -13.35 -1.15
C VAL A 318 -13.97 -13.32 -2.68
N GLY A 319 -12.85 -12.82 -3.15
CA GLY A 319 -12.54 -12.65 -4.57
C GLY A 319 -13.04 -11.34 -5.17
N ASP A 320 -13.96 -10.61 -4.51
CA ASP A 320 -14.44 -9.31 -4.98
C ASP A 320 -13.35 -8.24 -4.83
N VAL A 321 -13.46 -7.19 -5.65
CA VAL A 321 -12.43 -6.16 -5.78
C VAL A 321 -12.95 -4.81 -5.31
N LEU A 322 -12.13 -4.10 -4.53
CA LEU A 322 -12.33 -2.71 -4.15
C LEU A 322 -11.32 -1.82 -4.83
N GLN A 323 -11.80 -0.75 -5.46
CA GLN A 323 -10.95 0.35 -5.91
C GLN A 323 -11.28 1.63 -5.13
N VAL A 324 -10.27 2.46 -4.92
CA VAL A 324 -10.37 3.73 -4.18
C VAL A 324 -9.79 4.85 -5.02
N ASP A 325 -10.47 5.98 -5.02
CA ASP A 325 -10.06 7.27 -5.57
C ASP A 325 -9.94 8.22 -4.36
N PHE A 326 -8.70 8.52 -3.95
CA PHE A 326 -8.41 9.18 -2.69
C PHE A 326 -8.72 10.68 -2.71
N ASP A 327 -8.51 11.34 -3.84
CA ASP A 327 -8.73 12.78 -4.03
C ASP A 327 -10.05 13.13 -4.71
N ARG A 328 -10.78 12.11 -5.21
CA ARG A 328 -12.09 12.21 -5.84
C ARG A 328 -12.06 12.94 -7.18
N ASP A 329 -10.97 12.87 -7.90
CA ASP A 329 -10.84 13.45 -9.24
C ASP A 329 -11.54 12.64 -10.34
N GLY A 330 -11.98 11.42 -10.00
CA GLY A 330 -12.66 10.48 -10.90
C GLY A 330 -11.72 9.40 -11.44
N SER A 331 -10.42 9.53 -11.23
CA SER A 331 -9.43 8.49 -11.48
C SER A 331 -9.24 7.64 -10.23
N LYS A 332 -9.23 6.34 -10.38
CA LYS A 332 -9.00 5.44 -9.25
C LYS A 332 -7.52 5.26 -9.04
N ASP A 333 -7.09 5.29 -7.77
CA ASP A 333 -5.67 5.29 -7.40
C ASP A 333 -5.18 3.93 -6.91
N HIS A 334 -6.08 3.07 -6.43
CA HIS A 334 -5.68 1.84 -5.77
C HIS A 334 -6.67 0.71 -5.99
N THR A 335 -6.16 -0.54 -6.04
CA THR A 335 -6.94 -1.77 -6.22
C THR A 335 -6.60 -2.79 -5.13
N MET A 336 -7.62 -3.39 -4.55
CA MET A 336 -7.52 -4.36 -3.44
C MET A 336 -8.46 -5.53 -3.67
N ILE A 337 -8.11 -6.74 -3.17
CA ILE A 337 -8.96 -7.93 -3.28
C ILE A 337 -9.43 -8.38 -1.90
N VAL A 338 -10.69 -8.79 -1.80
CA VAL A 338 -11.25 -9.40 -0.58
C VAL A 338 -10.75 -10.83 -0.46
N THR A 339 -10.08 -11.15 0.65
CA THR A 339 -9.59 -12.51 0.94
C THR A 339 -10.31 -13.19 2.09
N TYR A 340 -11.07 -12.43 2.86
CA TYR A 340 -11.91 -12.96 3.92
C TYR A 340 -13.16 -12.09 4.11
N ARG A 341 -14.28 -12.71 4.51
CA ARG A 341 -15.50 -12.01 4.92
C ARG A 341 -15.96 -12.55 6.26
N SER A 342 -16.17 -11.67 7.24
CA SER A 342 -16.62 -12.11 8.56
C SER A 342 -18.10 -12.59 8.52
N PRO A 343 -18.51 -13.41 9.50
CA PRO A 343 -19.93 -13.78 9.67
C PRO A 343 -20.87 -12.57 9.86
N GLN A 344 -20.31 -11.42 10.29
CA GLN A 344 -21.05 -10.16 10.43
C GLN A 344 -21.06 -9.35 9.12
N GLY A 345 -20.56 -9.90 8.02
CA GLY A 345 -20.56 -9.28 6.70
C GLY A 345 -19.48 -8.22 6.49
N VAL A 346 -18.41 -8.19 7.28
CA VAL A 346 -17.29 -7.28 7.09
C VAL A 346 -16.27 -7.90 6.13
N PRO A 347 -15.98 -7.27 4.98
CA PRO A 347 -14.90 -7.71 4.09
C PRO A 347 -13.53 -7.34 4.66
N TYR A 348 -12.55 -8.22 4.46
CA TYR A 348 -11.13 -8.02 4.77
C TYR A 348 -10.32 -8.12 3.49
N LEU A 349 -9.47 -7.15 3.25
CA LEU A 349 -8.75 -6.96 2.00
C LEU A 349 -7.25 -7.20 2.17
N THR A 350 -6.67 -7.81 1.15
CA THR A 350 -5.23 -8.06 1.01
C THR A 350 -4.75 -7.38 -0.26
N TYR A 351 -3.61 -6.68 -0.23
CA TYR A 351 -3.15 -5.88 -1.36
C TYR A 351 -1.66 -5.55 -1.28
N HIS A 352 -1.08 -5.20 -2.44
CA HIS A 352 0.24 -4.59 -2.57
C HIS A 352 0.15 -3.06 -2.56
N SER A 353 1.29 -2.40 -2.67
CA SER A 353 1.47 -0.96 -2.47
C SER A 353 1.08 -0.57 -1.05
N THR A 354 1.99 -0.73 -0.14
CA THR A 354 1.88 -1.02 1.28
C THR A 354 1.37 -2.44 1.48
N ASN A 355 2.25 -3.40 1.32
CA ASN A 355 1.94 -4.83 1.42
C ASN A 355 1.09 -5.14 2.65
N THR A 356 -0.19 -5.41 2.44
CA THR A 356 -1.18 -5.49 3.53
C THR A 356 -1.91 -6.83 3.51
N TYR A 357 -2.07 -7.41 4.71
CA TYR A 357 -2.74 -8.66 4.94
C TYR A 357 -4.02 -8.47 5.75
N ARG A 358 -5.16 -8.88 5.19
CA ARG A 358 -6.48 -8.94 5.84
C ARG A 358 -6.85 -7.67 6.62
N ARG A 359 -6.79 -6.51 5.98
CA ARG A 359 -7.26 -5.26 6.55
C ARG A 359 -8.76 -5.12 6.35
N SER A 360 -9.52 -4.84 7.41
CA SER A 360 -10.96 -4.67 7.29
C SER A 360 -11.32 -3.45 6.42
N VAL A 361 -12.42 -3.53 5.70
CA VAL A 361 -12.97 -2.37 4.97
C VAL A 361 -13.29 -1.21 5.91
N ALA A 362 -13.69 -1.50 7.15
CA ALA A 362 -13.91 -0.49 8.18
C ALA A 362 -12.65 0.31 8.50
N SER A 363 -11.48 -0.35 8.57
CA SER A 363 -10.19 0.30 8.75
C SER A 363 -9.82 1.20 7.57
N ILE A 364 -10.11 0.79 6.35
CA ILE A 364 -9.85 1.57 5.14
C ILE A 364 -10.73 2.83 5.15
N ILE A 365 -12.02 2.71 5.39
CA ILE A 365 -12.96 3.84 5.50
C ILE A 365 -12.54 4.82 6.61
N ALA A 366 -12.17 4.31 7.80
CA ALA A 366 -11.73 5.15 8.91
C ALA A 366 -10.43 5.90 8.60
N SER A 367 -9.57 5.34 7.74
CA SER A 367 -8.34 6.00 7.28
C SER A 367 -8.62 7.07 6.22
N TYR A 368 -9.54 6.81 5.30
CA TYR A 368 -9.83 7.64 4.13
C TYR A 368 -11.33 7.97 4.03
N PRO A 369 -11.91 8.68 5.03
CA PRO A 369 -13.36 8.90 5.10
C PRO A 369 -13.91 9.78 3.96
N ASN A 370 -13.04 10.52 3.29
CA ASN A 370 -13.40 11.42 2.20
C ASN A 370 -13.13 10.84 0.80
N ALA A 371 -12.55 9.65 0.69
CA ALA A 371 -12.28 9.01 -0.59
C ALA A 371 -13.58 8.56 -1.29
N ALA A 372 -13.52 8.32 -2.59
CA ALA A 372 -14.55 7.62 -3.32
C ALA A 372 -14.20 6.13 -3.43
N TYR A 373 -15.20 5.29 -3.31
CA TYR A 373 -15.06 3.84 -3.27
C TYR A 373 -15.83 3.21 -4.42
N TYR A 374 -15.25 2.20 -5.07
CA TYR A 374 -15.84 1.46 -6.17
C TYR A 374 -15.68 -0.04 -5.87
N ALA A 375 -16.80 -0.70 -5.64
CA ALA A 375 -16.82 -2.13 -5.26
C ALA A 375 -17.35 -2.96 -6.43
N TYR A 376 -16.67 -4.06 -6.72
CA TYR A 376 -16.95 -4.93 -7.85
C TYR A 376 -17.15 -6.36 -7.40
N ARG A 377 -18.28 -6.96 -7.80
CA ARG A 377 -18.55 -8.39 -7.73
C ARG A 377 -17.85 -9.08 -8.91
N THR A 378 -17.01 -10.06 -8.63
CA THR A 378 -16.38 -10.95 -9.61
C THR A 378 -17.17 -12.22 -9.85
#